data_047a95f1e8a38d6822bdb8ebd6982c92
#
_entry.id   047a95f1e8a38d6822bdb8ebd6982c92
#
_cell.length_a   1.000
_cell.length_b   1.000
_cell.length_c   1.000
_cell.angle_alpha   90.00
_cell.angle_beta   90.00
_cell.angle_gamma   90.00
#
_symmetry.space_group_name_H-M   'P 1'
#
loop_
_entity.id
_entity.type
_entity.pdbx_description
1 polymer ?
#
loop_
_entity_poly.entity_id
_entity_poly.type
_entity_poly.pdbx_seq_one_letter_code
_entity_poly.pdbx_strand_id
1 'polypeptide(L)'
;MLKDSPVDIKEIYNDYALYQREQNRVERYEGNEEWYHASGAGSCSRKLYFESVTQVKPTNQIERKSHRILRLGTILHDDFEKAFKLYNNQVYNSLVYTTSNNTSNNIHSSKKENKNKEKITFHLEGEVRIEELNVRGFYDIVAEKKDNGVYLYDLKSTASYSWRMKFGRNKANNEPSIHYELQLGTYGYAIQQKFGRLDGMFLLFYNKDTSQMKQVEIPESFVSRAYLFWKNVNDEHKMGVPMFRKGVSPVQAWQCKYCQFLDHCNPPNIKELKK
;
A
#
# COMPACT_ATOMS: atom_id res chain seq x y z
N MET A 1 19.64 3.00 -40.46
CA MET A 1 19.06 4.03 -39.58
C MET A 1 17.59 3.70 -39.36
N LEU A 2 17.17 3.47 -38.14
CA LEU A 2 15.75 3.36 -37.83
C LEU A 2 15.14 4.76 -38.02
N LYS A 3 14.08 4.88 -38.82
CA LYS A 3 13.34 6.14 -38.94
C LYS A 3 12.72 6.48 -37.60
N ASP A 4 12.95 7.67 -37.09
CA ASP A 4 12.26 8.17 -35.91
C ASP A 4 10.74 8.12 -36.16
N SER A 5 10.00 7.62 -35.14
CA SER A 5 8.54 7.60 -35.20
C SER A 5 8.02 9.05 -35.32
N PRO A 6 7.04 9.32 -36.17
CA PRO A 6 6.48 10.68 -36.28
C PRO A 6 5.70 11.11 -35.01
N VAL A 7 5.43 10.17 -34.09
CA VAL A 7 4.75 10.42 -32.83
C VAL A 7 5.49 9.71 -31.71
N ASP A 8 5.85 10.42 -30.67
CA ASP A 8 6.45 9.83 -29.46
C ASP A 8 5.36 9.30 -28.51
N ILE A 9 4.94 8.07 -28.77
CA ILE A 9 3.94 7.36 -27.95
C ILE A 9 4.42 7.22 -26.50
N LYS A 10 5.71 7.08 -26.26
CA LYS A 10 6.29 6.97 -24.92
C LYS A 10 6.07 8.25 -24.12
N GLU A 11 6.28 9.42 -24.72
CA GLU A 11 6.04 10.70 -24.04
C GLU A 11 4.56 10.92 -23.74
N ILE A 12 3.68 10.62 -24.67
CA ILE A 12 2.22 10.68 -24.42
C ILE A 12 1.83 9.85 -23.19
N TYR A 13 2.37 8.63 -23.07
CA TYR A 13 2.07 7.78 -21.93
C TYR A 13 2.74 8.27 -20.62
N ASN A 14 3.92 8.87 -20.70
CA ASN A 14 4.57 9.49 -19.53
C ASN A 14 3.73 10.64 -18.97
N ASP A 15 3.24 11.51 -19.83
CA ASP A 15 2.41 12.66 -19.46
C ASP A 15 1.09 12.19 -18.86
N TYR A 16 0.48 11.16 -19.44
CA TYR A 16 -0.72 10.55 -18.88
C TYR A 16 -0.47 9.95 -17.47
N ALA A 17 0.63 9.24 -17.29
CA ALA A 17 0.96 8.65 -15.98
C ALA A 17 1.20 9.71 -14.90
N LEU A 18 1.80 10.83 -15.27
CA LEU A 18 1.98 11.99 -14.40
C LEU A 18 0.63 12.64 -14.07
N TYR A 19 -0.19 12.91 -15.08
CA TYR A 19 -1.54 13.48 -14.90
C TYR A 19 -2.39 12.64 -13.94
N GLN A 20 -2.46 11.33 -14.14
CA GLN A 20 -3.23 10.42 -13.28
C GLN A 20 -2.74 10.47 -11.82
N ARG A 21 -1.44 10.58 -11.62
CA ARG A 21 -0.88 10.70 -10.27
C ARG A 21 -1.31 12.00 -9.60
N GLU A 22 -1.25 13.13 -10.32
CA GLU A 22 -1.67 14.41 -9.77
C GLU A 22 -3.17 14.45 -9.47
N GLN A 23 -4.02 13.86 -10.32
CA GLN A 23 -5.46 13.72 -10.03
C GLN A 23 -5.70 12.92 -8.74
N ASN A 24 -5.06 11.76 -8.58
CA ASN A 24 -5.18 10.96 -7.36
C ASN A 24 -4.66 11.71 -6.13
N ARG A 25 -3.60 12.54 -6.29
CA ARG A 25 -3.07 13.35 -5.19
C ARG A 25 -4.06 14.42 -4.75
N VAL A 26 -4.63 15.16 -5.70
CA VAL A 26 -5.65 16.18 -5.42
C VAL A 26 -6.84 15.53 -4.73
N GLU A 27 -7.41 14.49 -5.30
CA GLU A 27 -8.59 13.80 -4.77
C GLU A 27 -8.40 13.30 -3.32
N ARG A 28 -7.21 12.74 -3.02
CA ARG A 28 -6.97 12.10 -1.71
C ARG A 28 -6.40 13.04 -0.66
N TYR A 29 -5.72 14.10 -1.04
CA TYR A 29 -4.88 14.88 -0.10
C TYR A 29 -5.19 16.37 -0.05
N GLU A 30 -5.87 16.96 -1.05
CA GLU A 30 -6.19 18.37 -1.02
C GLU A 30 -7.07 18.71 0.18
N GLY A 31 -6.67 19.76 0.92
CA GLY A 31 -7.34 20.16 2.17
C GLY A 31 -7.05 19.27 3.38
N ASN A 32 -6.08 18.34 3.26
CA ASN A 32 -5.66 17.44 4.34
C ASN A 32 -4.13 17.34 4.44
N GLU A 33 -3.42 18.37 4.01
CA GLU A 33 -1.96 18.39 3.92
C GLU A 33 -1.28 18.30 5.28
N GLU A 34 -1.96 18.72 6.34
CA GLU A 34 -1.47 18.66 7.72
C GLU A 34 -1.51 17.27 8.36
N TRP A 35 -2.24 16.34 7.75
CA TRP A 35 -2.35 14.98 8.23
C TRP A 35 -1.16 14.13 7.79
N TYR A 36 -0.66 13.30 8.71
CA TYR A 36 0.25 12.21 8.31
C TYR A 36 -0.52 11.17 7.51
N HIS A 37 0.13 10.66 6.46
CA HIS A 37 -0.46 9.58 5.68
C HIS A 37 -0.07 8.22 6.25
N ALA A 38 -1.04 7.33 6.46
CA ALA A 38 -0.80 5.98 6.98
C ALA A 38 0.26 5.21 6.17
N SER A 39 0.34 5.43 4.84
CA SER A 39 1.39 4.89 3.97
C SER A 39 2.79 5.43 4.27
N GLY A 40 2.91 6.49 5.07
CA GLY A 40 4.17 7.01 5.58
C GLY A 40 4.69 6.27 6.81
N ALA A 41 3.96 5.29 7.34
CA ALA A 41 4.40 4.51 8.48
C ALA A 41 5.77 3.87 8.23
N GLY A 42 6.68 3.97 9.21
CA GLY A 42 8.06 3.51 9.06
C GLY A 42 8.95 4.38 8.18
N SER A 43 8.47 5.50 7.67
CA SER A 43 9.29 6.49 6.96
C SER A 43 10.16 7.29 7.92
N CYS A 44 11.18 7.96 7.36
CA CYS A 44 12.04 8.88 8.10
C CYS A 44 11.23 10.02 8.73
N SER A 45 11.38 10.25 10.04
CA SER A 45 10.67 11.29 10.79
C SER A 45 10.89 12.69 10.19
N ARG A 46 12.12 13.02 9.74
CA ARG A 46 12.36 14.31 9.05
C ARG A 46 11.60 14.44 7.74
N LYS A 47 11.47 13.34 6.97
CA LYS A 47 10.66 13.35 5.76
C LYS A 47 9.20 13.66 6.10
N LEU A 48 8.64 12.98 7.08
CA LEU A 48 7.26 13.20 7.55
C LEU A 48 7.06 14.65 8.07
N TYR A 49 8.07 15.21 8.74
CA TYR A 49 8.04 16.60 9.19
C TYR A 49 7.96 17.59 8.02
N PHE A 50 8.80 17.41 7.01
CA PHE A 50 8.79 18.28 5.83
C PHE A 50 7.51 18.13 5.01
N GLU A 51 6.94 16.95 4.96
CA GLU A 51 5.75 16.63 4.17
C GLU A 51 4.48 17.17 4.82
N SER A 52 4.28 16.96 6.11
CA SER A 52 3.00 17.22 6.80
C SER A 52 3.04 18.45 7.74
N VAL A 53 4.18 18.75 8.38
CA VAL A 53 4.24 19.86 9.35
C VAL A 53 4.62 21.16 8.67
N THR A 54 5.69 21.18 7.89
CA THR A 54 6.15 22.42 7.23
C THR A 54 5.63 22.57 5.81
N GLN A 55 5.12 21.49 5.22
CA GLN A 55 4.54 21.47 3.88
C GLN A 55 5.46 22.07 2.81
N VAL A 56 6.77 21.88 2.96
CA VAL A 56 7.73 22.38 1.97
C VAL A 56 7.60 21.61 0.66
N LYS A 57 7.77 22.32 -0.43
CA LYS A 57 7.69 21.68 -1.75
C LYS A 57 8.85 20.70 -1.95
N PRO A 58 8.59 19.49 -2.47
CA PRO A 58 9.64 18.57 -2.87
C PRO A 58 10.61 19.20 -3.86
N THR A 59 11.92 19.06 -3.62
CA THR A 59 12.97 19.55 -4.51
C THR A 59 13.37 18.52 -5.56
N ASN A 60 13.37 17.23 -5.18
CA ASN A 60 13.67 16.14 -6.08
C ASN A 60 12.42 15.61 -6.77
N GLN A 61 12.37 15.73 -8.08
CA GLN A 61 11.28 15.17 -8.85
C GLN A 61 11.42 13.65 -8.98
N ILE A 62 10.29 12.97 -8.96
CA ILE A 62 10.25 11.53 -9.26
C ILE A 62 10.52 11.32 -10.74
N GLU A 63 11.41 10.39 -11.06
CA GLU A 63 11.72 10.03 -12.44
C GLU A 63 10.48 9.51 -13.18
N ARG A 64 10.38 9.81 -14.48
CA ARG A 64 9.28 9.32 -15.35
C ARG A 64 9.09 7.81 -15.31
N LYS A 65 10.18 7.03 -15.21
CA LYS A 65 10.10 5.57 -15.03
C LYS A 65 9.36 5.18 -13.74
N SER A 66 9.63 5.90 -12.65
CA SER A 66 8.98 5.63 -11.36
C SER A 66 7.48 5.93 -11.40
N HIS A 67 7.05 6.98 -12.12
CA HIS A 67 5.62 7.24 -12.33
C HIS A 67 4.91 6.06 -13.01
N ARG A 68 5.53 5.46 -14.04
CA ARG A 68 4.96 4.28 -14.71
C ARG A 68 4.89 3.06 -13.78
N ILE A 69 5.93 2.85 -12.94
CA ILE A 69 5.94 1.75 -11.95
C ILE A 69 4.83 1.93 -10.91
N LEU A 70 4.64 3.17 -10.42
CA LEU A 70 3.57 3.49 -9.48
C LEU A 70 2.19 3.31 -10.11
N ARG A 71 2.02 3.74 -11.38
CA ARG A 71 0.76 3.56 -12.11
C ARG A 71 0.36 2.08 -12.25
N LEU A 72 1.31 1.18 -12.50
CA LEU A 72 1.03 -0.26 -12.53
C LEU A 72 0.51 -0.78 -11.18
N GLY A 73 1.00 -0.24 -10.06
CA GLY A 73 0.45 -0.52 -8.74
C GLY A 73 -1.01 -0.09 -8.63
N THR A 74 -1.31 1.15 -9.01
CA THR A 74 -2.68 1.68 -8.98
C THR A 74 -3.64 0.85 -9.84
N ILE A 75 -3.26 0.52 -11.08
CA ILE A 75 -4.08 -0.31 -11.98
C ILE A 75 -4.39 -1.67 -11.34
N LEU A 76 -3.44 -2.26 -10.65
CA LEU A 76 -3.64 -3.53 -9.96
C LEU A 76 -4.65 -3.38 -8.80
N HIS A 77 -4.54 -2.33 -7.99
CA HIS A 77 -5.52 -2.05 -6.93
C HIS A 77 -6.92 -1.84 -7.51
N ASP A 78 -7.05 -1.03 -8.58
CA ASP A 78 -8.31 -0.78 -9.27
C ASP A 78 -8.97 -2.09 -9.79
N ASP A 79 -8.16 -3.03 -10.26
CA ASP A 79 -8.63 -4.32 -10.79
C ASP A 79 -9.11 -5.24 -9.65
N PHE A 80 -8.35 -5.32 -8.56
CA PHE A 80 -8.79 -6.05 -7.36
C PHE A 80 -10.08 -5.47 -6.77
N GLU A 81 -10.17 -4.16 -6.67
CA GLU A 81 -11.38 -3.48 -6.18
C GLU A 81 -12.61 -3.86 -7.02
N LYS A 82 -12.48 -3.86 -8.36
CA LYS A 82 -13.56 -4.29 -9.26
C LYS A 82 -13.95 -5.75 -9.01
N ALA A 83 -12.99 -6.64 -8.83
CA ALA A 83 -13.27 -8.05 -8.56
C ALA A 83 -14.07 -8.23 -7.25
N PHE A 84 -13.70 -7.53 -6.17
CA PHE A 84 -14.42 -7.60 -4.90
C PHE A 84 -15.80 -6.91 -4.94
N LYS A 85 -15.94 -5.81 -5.71
CA LYS A 85 -17.25 -5.20 -5.97
C LYS A 85 -18.20 -6.17 -6.68
N LEU A 86 -17.71 -6.92 -7.67
CA LEU A 86 -18.51 -7.97 -8.34
C LEU A 86 -18.89 -9.09 -7.38
N TYR A 87 -17.99 -9.49 -6.49
CA TYR A 87 -18.27 -10.48 -5.47
C TYR A 87 -19.38 -10.03 -4.51
N ASN A 88 -19.30 -8.80 -3.99
CA ASN A 88 -20.33 -8.22 -3.12
C ASN A 88 -21.72 -8.18 -3.79
N ASN A 89 -21.75 -7.87 -5.09
CA ASN A 89 -23.00 -7.78 -5.86
C ASN A 89 -23.56 -9.14 -6.29
N GLN A 90 -22.96 -10.25 -5.87
CA GLN A 90 -23.34 -11.63 -6.24
C GLN A 90 -23.31 -11.94 -7.75
N VAL A 91 -22.89 -11.01 -8.59
CA VAL A 91 -22.77 -11.18 -10.04
C VAL A 91 -21.74 -12.23 -10.39
N TYR A 92 -20.69 -12.34 -9.57
CA TYR A 92 -19.60 -13.29 -9.74
C TYR A 92 -20.07 -14.74 -9.79
N ASN A 93 -21.02 -15.12 -8.94
CA ASN A 93 -21.52 -16.49 -8.88
C ASN A 93 -22.24 -16.92 -10.16
N SER A 94 -22.95 -16.02 -10.83
CA SER A 94 -23.63 -16.31 -12.09
C SER A 94 -22.66 -16.40 -13.29
N LEU A 95 -21.62 -15.57 -13.33
CA LEU A 95 -20.65 -15.52 -14.44
C LEU A 95 -19.70 -16.73 -14.45
N VAL A 96 -19.20 -17.16 -13.30
CA VAL A 96 -18.28 -18.30 -13.20
C VAL A 96 -18.99 -19.62 -13.55
N TYR A 97 -20.25 -19.77 -13.17
CA TYR A 97 -21.03 -20.97 -13.53
C TYR A 97 -21.40 -21.04 -15.01
N THR A 98 -21.61 -19.91 -15.69
CA THR A 98 -21.92 -19.90 -17.13
C THR A 98 -20.71 -20.18 -17.99
N THR A 99 -19.51 -19.71 -17.64
CA THR A 99 -18.28 -19.98 -18.38
C THR A 99 -17.77 -21.42 -18.20
N SER A 100 -17.95 -22.03 -17.04
CA SER A 100 -17.55 -23.42 -16.78
C SER A 100 -18.46 -24.44 -17.52
N ASN A 101 -19.71 -24.10 -17.80
CA ASN A 101 -20.64 -24.98 -18.51
C ASN A 101 -20.44 -24.99 -20.03
N ASN A 102 -19.74 -24.01 -20.60
CA ASN A 102 -19.49 -23.95 -22.05
C ASN A 102 -18.24 -24.70 -22.52
N THR A 103 -17.42 -25.24 -21.61
CA THR A 103 -16.15 -25.90 -21.93
C THR A 103 -16.13 -27.41 -21.67
N SER A 104 -17.21 -27.99 -21.18
CA SER A 104 -17.23 -29.44 -20.89
C SER A 104 -18.60 -30.05 -21.19
N ASN A 105 -18.75 -30.67 -22.34
CA ASN A 105 -19.74 -31.72 -22.52
C ASN A 105 -19.34 -32.91 -21.62
N ASN A 106 -20.24 -33.32 -20.73
CA ASN A 106 -20.16 -34.48 -19.84
C ASN A 106 -19.34 -34.34 -18.54
N ILE A 107 -19.93 -33.67 -17.55
CA ILE A 107 -19.81 -34.14 -16.16
C ILE A 107 -21.17 -33.96 -15.48
N HIS A 108 -21.77 -35.04 -15.01
CA HIS A 108 -22.90 -35.04 -14.08
C HIS A 108 -22.48 -34.29 -12.81
N SER A 109 -22.71 -32.99 -12.77
CA SER A 109 -22.59 -32.21 -11.53
C SER A 109 -23.89 -32.31 -10.78
N SER A 110 -23.94 -33.17 -9.77
CA SER A 110 -24.92 -33.08 -8.70
C SER A 110 -24.91 -31.65 -8.18
N LYS A 111 -26.04 -30.95 -8.36
CA LYS A 111 -26.34 -29.66 -7.70
C LYS A 111 -26.35 -29.87 -6.17
N LYS A 112 -25.19 -29.88 -5.55
CA LYS A 112 -25.07 -29.52 -4.14
C LYS A 112 -25.04 -28.00 -4.10
N GLU A 113 -26.23 -27.37 -3.98
CA GLU A 113 -26.32 -26.01 -3.44
C GLU A 113 -25.57 -26.04 -2.11
N ASN A 114 -24.40 -25.40 -2.08
CA ASN A 114 -23.68 -25.17 -0.84
C ASN A 114 -24.45 -24.14 -0.03
N LYS A 115 -25.48 -24.61 0.71
CA LYS A 115 -26.38 -23.80 1.58
C LYS A 115 -25.65 -23.10 2.72
N ASN A 116 -24.33 -23.30 2.90
CA ASN A 116 -23.50 -22.73 3.96
C ASN A 116 -22.32 -21.89 3.45
N LYS A 117 -22.44 -21.17 2.34
CA LYS A 117 -21.45 -20.12 2.06
C LYS A 117 -21.66 -19.00 3.08
N GLU A 118 -20.74 -18.90 4.03
CA GLU A 118 -20.66 -17.75 4.95
C GLU A 118 -20.74 -16.45 4.12
N LYS A 119 -21.68 -15.59 4.48
CA LYS A 119 -21.82 -14.31 3.80
C LYS A 119 -20.66 -13.41 4.23
N ILE A 120 -19.75 -13.11 3.30
CA ILE A 120 -18.63 -12.17 3.49
C ILE A 120 -19.03 -10.85 2.81
N THR A 121 -18.86 -9.76 3.52
CA THR A 121 -18.97 -8.40 2.97
C THR A 121 -17.57 -7.80 2.87
N PHE A 122 -17.19 -7.28 1.70
CA PHE A 122 -15.95 -6.57 1.49
C PHE A 122 -16.20 -5.06 1.52
N HIS A 123 -15.53 -4.38 2.44
CA HIS A 123 -15.44 -2.92 2.47
C HIS A 123 -14.13 -2.55 1.77
N LEU A 124 -14.20 -1.68 0.75
CA LEU A 124 -13.10 -1.40 -0.16
C LEU A 124 -12.71 0.07 -0.11
N GLU A 125 -11.41 0.37 -0.22
CA GLU A 125 -10.85 1.73 -0.30
C GLU A 125 -11.43 2.70 0.75
N GLY A 126 -11.60 2.20 1.97
CA GLY A 126 -12.25 3.00 3.02
C GLY A 126 -11.30 3.96 3.69
N GLU A 127 -11.74 5.20 3.82
CA GLU A 127 -11.01 6.20 4.60
C GLU A 127 -10.99 5.86 6.08
N VAL A 128 -9.85 6.08 6.71
CA VAL A 128 -9.65 6.05 8.15
C VAL A 128 -8.97 7.33 8.62
N ARG A 129 -9.39 7.81 9.79
CA ARG A 129 -8.78 8.93 10.50
C ARG A 129 -8.53 8.52 11.93
N ILE A 130 -7.34 8.80 12.44
CA ILE A 130 -6.92 8.55 13.81
C ILE A 130 -6.54 9.93 14.37
N GLU A 131 -7.53 10.60 14.92
CA GLU A 131 -7.43 12.02 15.33
C GLU A 131 -6.31 12.24 16.36
N GLU A 132 -6.20 11.36 17.36
CA GLU A 132 -5.20 11.46 18.42
C GLU A 132 -3.76 11.27 17.93
N LEU A 133 -3.59 10.69 16.75
CA LEU A 133 -2.28 10.49 16.10
C LEU A 133 -2.06 11.42 14.91
N ASN A 134 -3.06 12.22 14.54
CA ASN A 134 -3.07 13.04 13.33
C ASN A 134 -2.73 12.24 12.08
N VAL A 135 -3.30 11.01 11.95
CA VAL A 135 -3.02 10.09 10.84
C VAL A 135 -4.28 9.82 10.05
N ARG A 136 -4.16 9.92 8.73
CA ARG A 136 -5.23 9.64 7.78
C ARG A 136 -4.73 8.65 6.72
N GLY A 137 -5.62 7.84 6.17
CA GLY A 137 -5.29 6.95 5.07
C GLY A 137 -6.51 6.20 4.53
N PHE A 138 -6.25 5.34 3.57
CA PHE A 138 -7.25 4.49 2.94
C PHE A 138 -6.76 3.05 3.00
N TYR A 139 -7.55 2.18 3.64
CA TYR A 139 -7.28 0.74 3.61
C TYR A 139 -7.77 0.15 2.29
N ASP A 140 -7.11 -0.88 1.81
CA ASP A 140 -7.52 -1.51 0.55
C ASP A 140 -8.79 -2.36 0.73
N ILE A 141 -8.77 -3.32 1.66
CA ILE A 141 -9.87 -4.29 1.82
C ILE A 141 -10.07 -4.64 3.29
N VAL A 142 -11.31 -4.55 3.76
CA VAL A 142 -11.75 -5.19 5.00
C VAL A 142 -12.81 -6.23 4.66
N ALA A 143 -12.58 -7.48 5.05
CA ALA A 143 -13.51 -8.59 4.90
C ALA A 143 -14.24 -8.82 6.22
N GLU A 144 -15.54 -8.57 6.24
CA GLU A 144 -16.43 -8.83 7.38
C GLU A 144 -17.23 -10.11 7.14
N LYS A 145 -17.07 -11.09 8.01
CA LYS A 145 -17.87 -12.31 8.04
C LYS A 145 -19.01 -12.16 9.05
N LYS A 146 -20.20 -12.49 8.66
CA LYS A 146 -21.42 -12.25 9.46
C LYS A 146 -21.32 -12.73 10.91
N ASP A 147 -20.65 -13.85 11.16
CA ASP A 147 -20.57 -14.47 12.49
C ASP A 147 -19.11 -14.75 12.95
N ASN A 148 -18.11 -14.49 12.11
CA ASN A 148 -16.76 -15.04 12.31
C ASN A 148 -15.60 -14.06 12.15
N GLY A 149 -15.82 -12.76 12.18
CA GLY A 149 -14.73 -11.84 12.37
C GLY A 149 -14.49 -10.82 11.27
N VAL A 150 -13.55 -9.93 11.56
CA VAL A 150 -13.13 -8.81 10.72
C VAL A 150 -11.66 -9.00 10.36
N TYR A 151 -11.35 -9.00 9.07
CA TYR A 151 -10.02 -9.24 8.53
C TYR A 151 -9.59 -8.10 7.62
N LEU A 152 -8.39 -7.59 7.85
CA LEU A 152 -7.82 -6.48 7.09
C LEU A 152 -6.78 -6.99 6.10
N TYR A 153 -6.86 -6.53 4.86
CA TYR A 153 -5.91 -6.86 3.79
C TYR A 153 -5.38 -5.58 3.15
N ASP A 154 -4.08 -5.60 2.81
CA ASP A 154 -3.42 -4.54 2.08
C ASP A 154 -2.61 -5.15 0.93
N LEU A 155 -2.85 -4.65 -0.29
CA LEU A 155 -2.28 -5.18 -1.52
C LEU A 155 -0.93 -4.52 -1.82
N LYS A 156 0.09 -5.32 -2.08
CA LYS A 156 1.43 -4.85 -2.42
C LYS A 156 1.92 -5.45 -3.73
N SER A 157 2.10 -4.60 -4.72
CA SER A 157 2.71 -5.02 -5.99
C SER A 157 4.24 -4.97 -5.90
N THR A 158 4.91 -6.03 -6.33
CA THR A 158 6.37 -6.13 -6.28
C THR A 158 6.96 -6.56 -7.63
N ALA A 159 8.22 -6.20 -7.89
CA ALA A 159 8.99 -6.80 -8.98
C ALA A 159 9.63 -8.12 -8.54
N SER A 160 10.02 -8.97 -9.50
CA SER A 160 10.62 -10.29 -9.24
C SER A 160 11.88 -10.22 -8.37
N TYR A 161 12.66 -9.14 -8.44
CA TYR A 161 13.82 -8.97 -7.56
C TYR A 161 13.38 -8.89 -6.09
N SER A 162 12.47 -7.95 -5.76
CA SER A 162 11.96 -7.79 -4.39
C SER A 162 11.19 -9.01 -3.91
N TRP A 163 10.48 -9.69 -4.82
CA TRP A 163 9.82 -10.97 -4.53
C TRP A 163 10.83 -12.04 -4.09
N ARG A 164 11.94 -12.21 -4.84
CA ARG A 164 12.98 -13.18 -4.49
C ARG A 164 13.67 -12.85 -3.17
N MET A 165 13.92 -11.55 -2.92
CA MET A 165 14.50 -11.11 -1.63
C MET A 165 13.57 -11.44 -0.46
N LYS A 166 12.26 -11.28 -0.64
CA LYS A 166 11.28 -11.53 0.43
C LYS A 166 10.91 -13.01 0.58
N PHE A 167 10.74 -13.74 -0.51
CA PHE A 167 10.18 -15.09 -0.52
C PHE A 167 11.12 -16.16 -1.09
N GLY A 168 12.30 -15.81 -1.55
CA GLY A 168 13.31 -16.71 -2.06
C GLY A 168 13.94 -17.59 -0.99
N ARG A 169 14.70 -18.59 -1.41
CA ARG A 169 15.36 -19.56 -0.51
C ARG A 169 16.43 -18.93 0.38
N ASN A 170 17.11 -17.89 -0.10
CA ASN A 170 18.16 -17.20 0.66
C ASN A 170 17.55 -16.10 1.52
N LYS A 171 17.04 -16.49 2.68
CA LYS A 171 16.45 -15.55 3.66
C LYS A 171 17.48 -14.75 4.46
N ALA A 172 18.76 -14.82 4.12
CA ALA A 172 19.85 -14.28 4.94
C ALA A 172 19.81 -12.76 5.16
N ASN A 173 19.06 -12.01 4.34
CA ASN A 173 18.94 -10.56 4.45
C ASN A 173 17.49 -10.11 4.27
N ASN A 174 16.55 -10.81 4.86
CA ASN A 174 15.18 -10.31 4.93
C ASN A 174 15.18 -9.04 5.79
N GLU A 175 15.57 -7.92 5.19
CA GLU A 175 15.13 -6.64 5.74
C GLU A 175 13.62 -6.70 5.78
N PRO A 176 13.03 -6.67 6.97
CA PRO A 176 11.60 -6.76 7.08
C PRO A 176 10.99 -5.59 6.30
N SER A 177 9.92 -5.86 5.59
CA SER A 177 9.09 -4.82 4.98
C SER A 177 8.32 -4.08 6.09
N ILE A 178 9.01 -3.72 7.16
CA ILE A 178 8.45 -3.21 8.41
C ILE A 178 7.57 -1.99 8.18
N HIS A 179 7.85 -1.22 7.14
CA HIS A 179 6.99 -0.11 6.73
C HIS A 179 5.61 -0.57 6.24
N TYR A 180 5.51 -1.71 5.53
CA TYR A 180 4.21 -2.28 5.15
C TYR A 180 3.46 -2.85 6.35
N GLU A 181 4.19 -3.49 7.26
CA GLU A 181 3.64 -4.06 8.48
C GLU A 181 3.15 -2.96 9.43
N LEU A 182 3.89 -1.84 9.55
CA LEU A 182 3.46 -0.66 10.31
C LEU A 182 2.30 0.07 9.63
N GLN A 183 2.27 0.17 8.31
CA GLN A 183 1.13 0.72 7.58
C GLN A 183 -0.12 -0.10 7.86
N LEU A 184 -0.02 -1.42 7.73
CA LEU A 184 -1.13 -2.34 8.01
C LEU A 184 -1.56 -2.26 9.47
N GLY A 185 -0.62 -2.18 10.42
CA GLY A 185 -0.90 -1.98 11.84
C GLY A 185 -1.60 -0.64 12.12
N THR A 186 -1.26 0.42 11.36
CA THR A 186 -1.95 1.72 11.44
C THR A 186 -3.41 1.58 11.03
N TYR A 187 -3.68 0.91 9.92
CA TYR A 187 -5.06 0.61 9.52
C TYR A 187 -5.74 -0.31 10.52
N GLY A 188 -5.03 -1.33 11.03
CA GLY A 188 -5.54 -2.25 12.04
C GLY A 188 -6.05 -1.54 13.28
N TYR A 189 -5.31 -0.53 13.77
CA TYR A 189 -5.76 0.29 14.88
C TYR A 189 -7.09 1.00 14.58
N ALA A 190 -7.21 1.64 13.41
CA ALA A 190 -8.44 2.31 13.01
C ALA A 190 -9.61 1.33 12.80
N ILE A 191 -9.35 0.14 12.27
CA ILE A 191 -10.37 -0.91 12.08
C ILE A 191 -10.86 -1.45 13.41
N GLN A 192 -9.98 -1.68 14.40
CA GLN A 192 -10.39 -2.05 15.75
C GLN A 192 -11.33 -1.00 16.37
N GLN A 193 -11.05 0.28 16.17
CA GLN A 193 -11.92 1.38 16.63
C GLN A 193 -13.28 1.35 15.92
N LYS A 194 -13.27 1.19 14.60
CA LYS A 194 -14.46 1.28 13.75
C LYS A 194 -15.40 0.08 13.89
N PHE A 195 -14.85 -1.14 13.95
CA PHE A 195 -15.62 -2.40 13.97
C PHE A 195 -15.68 -3.05 15.36
N GLY A 196 -14.97 -2.50 16.35
CA GLY A 196 -14.88 -3.06 17.70
C GLY A 196 -14.04 -4.34 17.80
N ARG A 197 -13.47 -4.82 16.68
CA ARG A 197 -12.64 -6.03 16.60
C ARG A 197 -11.75 -6.05 15.35
N LEU A 198 -10.71 -6.86 15.41
CA LEU A 198 -9.85 -7.21 14.29
C LEU A 198 -9.32 -8.63 14.53
N ASP A 199 -9.65 -9.56 13.66
CA ASP A 199 -9.35 -10.98 13.86
C ASP A 199 -8.16 -11.46 13.03
N GLY A 200 -7.66 -10.63 12.14
CA GLY A 200 -6.44 -10.90 11.38
C GLY A 200 -6.08 -9.78 10.42
N MET A 201 -4.78 -9.68 10.15
CA MET A 201 -4.19 -8.71 9.22
C MET A 201 -3.31 -9.42 8.21
N PHE A 202 -3.45 -9.08 6.94
CA PHE A 202 -2.75 -9.77 5.86
C PHE A 202 -2.19 -8.79 4.84
N LEU A 203 -0.94 -9.02 4.43
CA LEU A 203 -0.37 -8.41 3.24
C LEU A 203 -0.54 -9.37 2.07
N LEU A 204 -1.21 -8.91 1.01
CA LEU A 204 -1.33 -9.65 -0.24
C LEU A 204 -0.31 -9.15 -1.25
N PHE A 205 0.73 -9.93 -1.48
CA PHE A 205 1.77 -9.60 -2.45
C PHE A 205 1.42 -10.14 -3.84
N TYR A 206 1.56 -9.28 -4.85
CA TYR A 206 1.44 -9.63 -6.26
C TYR A 206 2.75 -9.34 -6.98
N ASN A 207 3.34 -10.36 -7.59
CA ASN A 207 4.53 -10.21 -8.43
C ASN A 207 4.13 -9.76 -9.83
N LYS A 208 4.46 -8.53 -10.19
CA LYS A 208 4.09 -7.92 -11.49
C LYS A 208 4.72 -8.60 -12.70
N ASP A 209 5.83 -9.31 -12.53
CA ASP A 209 6.57 -9.92 -13.63
C ASP A 209 6.11 -11.37 -13.91
N THR A 210 5.61 -12.07 -12.87
CA THR A 210 5.26 -13.49 -12.95
C THR A 210 3.82 -13.81 -12.60
N SER A 211 3.04 -12.79 -12.20
CA SER A 211 1.65 -12.90 -11.71
C SER A 211 1.47 -13.83 -10.50
N GLN A 212 2.56 -14.18 -9.81
CA GLN A 212 2.47 -14.95 -8.58
C GLN A 212 1.88 -14.11 -7.45
N MET A 213 1.04 -14.74 -6.65
CA MET A 213 0.41 -14.12 -5.49
C MET A 213 0.81 -14.84 -4.22
N LYS A 214 0.97 -14.10 -3.13
CA LYS A 214 1.22 -14.67 -1.81
C LYS A 214 0.61 -13.80 -0.73
N GLN A 215 -0.19 -14.43 0.13
CA GLN A 215 -0.74 -13.82 1.33
C GLN A 215 0.18 -14.11 2.52
N VAL A 216 0.43 -13.09 3.33
CA VAL A 216 1.26 -13.17 4.54
C VAL A 216 0.47 -12.58 5.69
N GLU A 217 0.28 -13.37 6.72
CA GLU A 217 -0.32 -12.92 7.97
C GLU A 217 0.66 -12.03 8.74
N ILE A 218 0.16 -10.93 9.28
CA ILE A 218 0.93 -9.97 10.06
C ILE A 218 0.44 -10.01 11.52
N PRO A 219 1.35 -10.21 12.48
CA PRO A 219 0.98 -10.30 13.88
C PRO A 219 0.23 -9.06 14.39
N GLU A 220 -0.76 -9.26 15.22
CA GLU A 220 -1.55 -8.17 15.85
C GLU A 220 -0.68 -7.17 16.62
N SER A 221 0.47 -7.60 17.12
CA SER A 221 1.44 -6.73 17.81
C SER A 221 1.87 -5.51 16.95
N PHE A 222 1.71 -5.57 15.64
CA PHE A 222 1.97 -4.42 14.77
C PHE A 222 0.96 -3.29 14.93
N VAL A 223 -0.22 -3.54 15.46
CA VAL A 223 -1.19 -2.48 15.83
C VAL A 223 -0.58 -1.58 16.91
N SER A 224 -0.12 -2.16 18.00
CA SER A 224 0.54 -1.41 19.08
C SER A 224 1.83 -0.74 18.63
N ARG A 225 2.63 -1.43 17.80
CA ARG A 225 3.88 -0.87 17.25
C ARG A 225 3.62 0.33 16.34
N ALA A 226 2.58 0.29 15.52
CA ALA A 226 2.17 1.39 14.66
C ALA A 226 1.66 2.58 15.48
N TYR A 227 0.87 2.33 16.50
CA TYR A 227 0.43 3.37 17.43
C TYR A 227 1.63 4.08 18.08
N LEU A 228 2.57 3.33 18.63
CA LEU A 228 3.78 3.88 19.24
C LEU A 228 4.67 4.63 18.23
N PHE A 229 4.79 4.14 17.00
CA PHE A 229 5.50 4.83 15.94
C PHE A 229 4.92 6.22 15.71
N TRP A 230 3.61 6.33 15.49
CA TRP A 230 2.95 7.61 15.23
C TRP A 230 2.95 8.54 16.43
N LYS A 231 2.77 8.01 17.63
CA LYS A 231 2.90 8.78 18.87
C LYS A 231 4.29 9.41 18.97
N ASN A 232 5.34 8.62 18.76
CA ASN A 232 6.72 9.13 18.81
C ASN A 232 6.98 10.17 17.72
N VAL A 233 6.45 9.99 16.50
CA VAL A 233 6.53 10.98 15.42
C VAL A 233 5.87 12.29 15.86
N ASN A 234 4.65 12.26 16.40
CA ASN A 234 3.96 13.44 16.86
C ASN A 234 4.72 14.15 17.99
N ASP A 235 5.21 13.42 18.99
CA ASP A 235 5.93 13.98 20.12
C ASP A 235 7.26 14.62 19.69
N GLU A 236 7.97 13.98 18.75
CA GLU A 236 9.21 14.53 18.17
C GLU A 236 8.94 15.81 17.35
N HIS A 237 7.86 15.83 16.55
CA HIS A 237 7.55 16.96 15.69
C HIS A 237 7.05 18.18 16.47
N LYS A 238 6.45 18.02 17.66
CA LYS A 238 6.12 19.13 18.57
C LYS A 238 7.36 19.88 19.05
N MET A 239 8.53 19.23 19.07
CA MET A 239 9.81 19.85 19.44
C MET A 239 10.53 20.54 18.28
N GLY A 240 9.99 20.46 17.05
CA GLY A 240 10.55 21.03 15.84
C GLY A 240 11.14 19.99 14.90
N VAL A 241 12.06 20.43 14.03
CA VAL A 241 12.69 19.53 13.05
C VAL A 241 13.45 18.41 13.76
N PRO A 242 13.15 17.14 13.47
CA PRO A 242 13.87 16.02 14.07
C PRO A 242 15.37 16.08 13.79
N MET A 243 16.19 16.01 14.83
CA MET A 243 17.66 16.08 14.70
C MET A 243 18.24 14.89 13.94
N PHE A 244 17.64 13.69 14.14
CA PHE A 244 18.12 12.46 13.57
C PHE A 244 17.13 11.91 12.55
N ARG A 245 17.65 11.21 11.55
CA ARG A 245 16.84 10.43 10.64
C ARG A 245 16.34 9.19 11.37
N LYS A 246 15.13 9.28 11.84
CA LYS A 246 14.46 8.14 12.46
C LYS A 246 13.40 7.67 11.48
N GLY A 247 13.71 6.60 10.77
CA GLY A 247 12.72 5.76 10.15
C GLY A 247 12.52 4.55 11.01
N VAL A 248 12.26 3.41 10.37
CA VAL A 248 12.44 2.13 11.04
C VAL A 248 13.91 1.94 11.28
N SER A 249 14.28 1.63 12.50
CA SER A 249 15.70 1.49 12.88
C SER A 249 16.30 0.18 12.33
N PRO A 250 17.47 0.25 11.68
CA PRO A 250 18.18 1.44 11.23
C PRO A 250 17.46 2.11 10.05
N VAL A 251 17.64 3.44 9.90
CA VAL A 251 17.13 4.14 8.70
C VAL A 251 17.77 3.54 7.47
N GLN A 252 16.96 2.97 6.61
CA GLN A 252 17.46 2.34 5.40
C GLN A 252 18.03 3.39 4.44
N ALA A 253 19.28 3.21 4.02
CA ALA A 253 19.99 4.18 3.15
C ALA A 253 19.25 4.48 1.85
N TRP A 254 18.49 3.51 1.31
CA TRP A 254 17.69 3.68 0.12
C TRP A 254 16.59 4.75 0.28
N GLN A 255 16.03 4.95 1.48
CA GLN A 255 15.02 5.98 1.73
C GLN A 255 15.56 7.38 1.42
N CYS A 256 16.82 7.65 1.78
CA CYS A 256 17.45 8.92 1.47
C CYS A 256 17.73 9.08 -0.03
N LYS A 257 18.13 8.00 -0.71
CA LYS A 257 18.43 8.02 -2.16
C LYS A 257 17.22 8.46 -2.99
N TYR A 258 16.01 8.09 -2.57
CA TYR A 258 14.76 8.41 -3.27
C TYR A 258 13.92 9.48 -2.56
N CYS A 259 14.51 10.17 -1.57
CA CYS A 259 13.79 11.17 -0.79
C CYS A 259 13.59 12.45 -1.60
N GLN A 260 12.34 12.86 -1.74
CA GLN A 260 11.97 14.10 -2.42
C GLN A 260 12.37 15.37 -1.64
N PHE A 261 12.71 15.24 -0.36
CA PHE A 261 13.11 16.32 0.53
C PHE A 261 14.61 16.28 0.89
N LEU A 262 15.43 15.63 0.07
CA LEU A 262 16.86 15.46 0.38
C LEU A 262 17.58 16.79 0.57
N ASP A 263 17.30 17.78 -0.27
CA ASP A 263 17.95 19.08 -0.21
C ASP A 263 17.54 19.88 1.04
N HIS A 264 16.30 19.72 1.50
CA HIS A 264 15.84 20.32 2.76
C HIS A 264 16.43 19.61 4.00
N CYS A 265 16.77 18.34 3.85
CA CYS A 265 17.26 17.53 4.97
C CYS A 265 18.66 17.92 5.43
N ASN A 266 19.49 18.47 4.57
CA ASN A 266 20.90 18.80 4.79
C ASN A 266 21.63 17.72 5.62
N PRO A 267 21.72 16.47 5.09
CA PRO A 267 22.22 15.35 5.87
C PRO A 267 23.69 15.55 6.25
N PRO A 268 24.07 15.35 7.50
CA PRO A 268 25.48 15.24 7.82
C PRO A 268 26.02 14.02 7.08
N ASN A 269 26.99 14.22 6.17
CA ASN A 269 27.73 13.20 5.43
C ASN A 269 26.91 12.13 4.68
N ILE A 270 26.40 12.48 3.48
CA ILE A 270 25.84 11.51 2.53
C ILE A 270 26.83 10.36 2.20
N LYS A 271 28.15 10.56 2.38
CA LYS A 271 29.17 9.54 2.12
C LYS A 271 29.07 8.33 3.05
N GLU A 272 28.58 8.49 4.28
CA GLU A 272 28.39 7.38 5.23
C GLU A 272 27.17 6.52 4.94
N LEU A 273 26.22 7.01 4.12
CA LEU A 273 25.02 6.27 3.74
C LEU A 273 25.20 5.40 2.49
N LYS A 274 26.38 5.42 1.89
CA LYS A 274 26.70 4.64 0.67
C LYS A 274 27.39 3.31 0.94
N LYS A 275 27.55 2.91 2.20
CA LYS A 275 28.14 1.61 2.55
C LYS A 275 27.07 0.55 2.87
#